data_2ed7eb22f413b3795c53f3aaf8c12349
#
_entry.id   2ed7eb22f413b3795c53f3aaf8c12349
#
_cell.length_a   1.000
_cell.length_b   1.000
_cell.length_c   1.000
_cell.angle_alpha   90.00
_cell.angle_beta   90.00
_cell.angle_gamma   90.00
#
_symmetry.space_group_name_H-M   'P 1'
#
loop_
_entity.id
_entity.type
_entity.pdbx_description
1 polymer ?
#
loop_
_entity_poly.entity_id
_entity_poly.type
_entity_poly.pdbx_seq_one_letter_code
_entity_poly.pdbx_strand_id
1 'polypeptide(L)'
;MSNILLLYNRQSGRQQSEHTIDAVSAVFEQAGEVVCIRSIDFESNPFEDIEEIDYVVVAGGDGSVGYVVDKMLHHGIHLPLGIIPAGTANDFATMLGIPHSPREAARHILRSATRTIDCGWVNGRHFINIFSFGLFTTTSQHTSGVHKRRFGRLAYIIEGLRELRSFRALPLTINTDGADVDVEVAIALIFNGRTAGRLPLAREAKVDDGMLDFLFLLRRPLPLLLFDALRYLCGGTPSSVKHLRGREFRISSPITNIATDTDGEPGPSFPLHIKCIPGCVIIKG
;
A
#
# COMPACT_ATOMS: atom_id res chain seq x y z
N MET A 1 7.37 26.20 -16.58
CA MET A 1 6.13 26.54 -15.86
C MET A 1 5.20 25.36 -16.11
N SER A 2 4.96 24.56 -15.10
CA SER A 2 4.11 23.36 -15.23
C SER A 2 2.84 23.52 -14.41
N ASN A 3 1.78 22.88 -14.84
CA ASN A 3 0.50 22.84 -14.13
C ASN A 3 0.45 21.62 -13.22
N ILE A 4 0.31 21.82 -11.93
CA ILE A 4 0.31 20.79 -10.91
C ILE A 4 -1.09 20.61 -10.35
N LEU A 5 -1.56 19.36 -10.27
CA LEU A 5 -2.70 19.00 -9.45
C LEU A 5 -2.22 18.51 -8.08
N LEU A 6 -2.42 19.31 -7.04
CA LEU A 6 -2.12 18.95 -5.66
C LEU A 6 -3.36 18.36 -4.97
N LEU A 7 -3.36 17.05 -4.81
CA LEU A 7 -4.41 16.30 -4.12
C LEU A 7 -4.05 16.10 -2.65
N TYR A 8 -5.01 16.34 -1.73
CA TYR A 8 -4.75 16.14 -0.31
C TYR A 8 -5.93 15.52 0.43
N ASN A 9 -5.63 14.77 1.49
CA ASN A 9 -6.65 14.15 2.32
C ASN A 9 -7.00 15.04 3.52
N ARG A 10 -8.23 15.57 3.55
CA ARG A 10 -8.76 16.40 4.66
C ARG A 10 -8.89 15.66 5.99
N GLN A 11 -9.00 14.34 5.99
CA GLN A 11 -9.23 13.56 7.20
C GLN A 11 -7.96 13.31 8.02
N SER A 12 -6.79 13.53 7.46
CA SER A 12 -5.50 13.40 8.14
C SER A 12 -5.14 14.63 8.99
N GLY A 13 -6.01 14.99 9.97
CA GLY A 13 -5.75 16.05 10.95
C GLY A 13 -6.00 17.47 10.44
N ARG A 14 -7.24 17.95 10.51
CA ARG A 14 -7.78 19.16 9.86
C ARG A 14 -6.89 20.41 9.87
N GLN A 15 -6.32 20.84 10.98
CA GLN A 15 -5.48 22.05 11.03
C GLN A 15 -4.06 21.82 10.54
N GLN A 16 -3.53 20.63 10.75
CA GLN A 16 -2.17 20.29 10.34
C GLN A 16 -2.06 20.02 8.83
N SER A 17 -3.18 19.62 8.18
CA SER A 17 -3.22 19.41 6.74
C SER A 17 -3.23 20.73 5.96
N GLU A 18 -4.02 21.73 6.36
CA GLU A 18 -4.11 23.02 5.66
C GLU A 18 -2.78 23.77 5.70
N HIS A 19 -2.15 23.93 6.86
CA HIS A 19 -0.81 24.53 6.95
C HIS A 19 0.27 23.78 6.16
N THR A 20 0.13 22.44 6.06
CA THR A 20 1.06 21.64 5.25
C THR A 20 0.86 21.91 3.77
N ILE A 21 -0.39 21.99 3.32
CA ILE A 21 -0.72 22.28 1.92
C ILE A 21 -0.27 23.67 1.50
N ASP A 22 -0.54 24.69 2.32
CA ASP A 22 -0.06 26.05 2.07
C ASP A 22 1.48 26.11 1.96
N ALA A 23 2.16 25.40 2.87
CA ALA A 23 3.61 25.36 2.88
C ALA A 23 4.21 24.61 1.67
N VAL A 24 3.51 23.61 1.14
CA VAL A 24 3.87 22.84 -0.04
C VAL A 24 3.58 23.65 -1.31
N SER A 25 2.39 24.24 -1.42
CA SER A 25 1.99 25.11 -2.53
C SER A 25 2.98 26.26 -2.73
N ALA A 26 3.33 26.95 -1.63
CA ALA A 26 4.31 28.02 -1.67
C ALA A 26 5.69 27.61 -2.23
N VAL A 27 6.13 26.36 -2.01
CA VAL A 27 7.39 25.84 -2.57
C VAL A 27 7.28 25.72 -4.10
N PHE A 28 6.16 25.19 -4.61
CA PHE A 28 5.94 25.05 -6.06
C PHE A 28 5.75 26.40 -6.73
N GLU A 29 4.94 27.30 -6.15
CA GLU A 29 4.69 28.65 -6.66
C GLU A 29 5.98 29.50 -6.73
N GLN A 30 6.85 29.41 -5.71
CA GLN A 30 8.18 30.04 -5.71
C GLN A 30 9.10 29.51 -6.81
N ALA A 31 8.88 28.28 -7.25
CA ALA A 31 9.58 27.68 -8.38
C ALA A 31 8.97 28.08 -9.76
N GLY A 32 7.89 28.86 -9.76
CA GLY A 32 7.20 29.31 -10.97
C GLY A 32 6.16 28.32 -11.51
N GLU A 33 5.74 27.34 -10.71
CA GLU A 33 4.71 26.36 -11.08
C GLU A 33 3.31 26.88 -10.77
N VAL A 34 2.30 26.43 -11.53
CA VAL A 34 0.88 26.71 -11.26
C VAL A 34 0.28 25.56 -10.49
N VAL A 35 -0.32 25.84 -9.34
CA VAL A 35 -0.84 24.78 -8.44
C VAL A 35 -2.36 24.85 -8.37
N CYS A 36 -3.03 23.79 -8.83
CA CYS A 36 -4.45 23.56 -8.59
C CYS A 36 -4.59 22.63 -7.36
N ILE A 37 -5.21 23.11 -6.29
CA ILE A 37 -5.37 22.37 -5.04
C ILE A 37 -6.75 21.77 -4.98
N ARG A 38 -6.83 20.43 -4.76
CA ARG A 38 -8.10 19.71 -4.61
C ARG A 38 -8.05 18.73 -3.44
N SER A 39 -9.11 18.70 -2.62
CA SER A 39 -9.23 17.67 -1.58
C SER A 39 -9.66 16.34 -2.21
N ILE A 40 -9.08 15.24 -1.73
CA ILE A 40 -9.51 13.90 -2.12
C ILE A 40 -10.89 13.63 -1.51
N ASP A 41 -11.83 13.29 -2.37
CA ASP A 41 -13.07 12.62 -2.01
C ASP A 41 -12.95 11.16 -2.49
N PHE A 42 -12.98 10.21 -1.57
CA PHE A 42 -12.79 8.79 -1.87
C PHE A 42 -13.97 8.15 -2.60
N GLU A 43 -15.09 8.86 -2.73
CA GLU A 43 -16.27 8.39 -3.46
C GLU A 43 -16.34 8.92 -4.89
N SER A 44 -15.52 9.92 -5.26
CA SER A 44 -15.53 10.58 -6.56
C SER A 44 -14.21 10.41 -7.32
N ASN A 45 -14.23 10.72 -8.63
CA ASN A 45 -13.00 10.77 -9.43
C ASN A 45 -12.25 12.08 -9.16
N PRO A 46 -11.04 12.05 -8.58
CA PRO A 46 -10.28 13.28 -8.31
C PRO A 46 -9.77 13.99 -9.57
N PHE A 47 -9.91 13.38 -10.74
CA PHE A 47 -9.46 13.89 -12.05
C PHE A 47 -10.60 14.43 -12.92
N GLU A 48 -11.81 14.53 -12.37
CA GLU A 48 -12.95 15.10 -13.08
C GLU A 48 -12.76 16.59 -13.30
N ASP A 49 -13.11 17.10 -14.49
CA ASP A 49 -13.02 18.52 -14.88
C ASP A 49 -11.62 19.14 -14.74
N ILE A 50 -10.57 18.36 -15.01
CA ILE A 50 -9.19 18.86 -14.94
C ILE A 50 -8.61 18.90 -16.35
N GLU A 51 -8.28 20.11 -16.79
CA GLU A 51 -7.63 20.37 -18.07
C GLU A 51 -6.14 20.71 -17.85
N GLU A 52 -5.28 20.26 -18.77
CA GLU A 52 -3.87 20.66 -18.89
C GLU A 52 -3.02 20.53 -17.61
N ILE A 53 -2.89 19.31 -17.08
CA ILE A 53 -1.98 19.01 -15.98
C ILE A 53 -0.72 18.32 -16.50
N ASP A 54 0.44 18.78 -16.03
CA ASP A 54 1.74 18.18 -16.36
C ASP A 54 2.11 17.06 -15.39
N TYR A 55 1.76 17.20 -14.10
CA TYR A 55 1.95 16.15 -13.11
C TYR A 55 1.04 16.29 -11.88
N VAL A 56 0.87 15.20 -11.18
CA VAL A 56 0.04 15.09 -9.97
C VAL A 56 0.93 15.07 -8.75
N VAL A 57 0.51 15.72 -7.65
CA VAL A 57 1.16 15.63 -6.35
C VAL A 57 0.12 15.19 -5.32
N VAL A 58 0.43 14.15 -4.54
CA VAL A 58 -0.45 13.64 -3.48
C VAL A 58 0.14 13.94 -2.11
N ALA A 59 -0.54 14.74 -1.32
CA ALA A 59 -0.22 14.97 0.09
C ALA A 59 -1.11 14.07 0.97
N GLY A 60 -0.54 12.96 1.45
CA GLY A 60 -1.29 11.97 2.21
C GLY A 60 -0.43 10.82 2.72
N GLY A 61 -1.07 9.82 3.31
CA GLY A 61 -0.49 8.55 3.67
C GLY A 61 -0.64 7.50 2.57
N ASP A 62 -0.20 6.27 2.84
CA ASP A 62 -0.18 5.16 1.89
C ASP A 62 -1.55 4.91 1.23
N GLY A 63 -2.65 4.93 2.01
CA GLY A 63 -4.01 4.77 1.47
C GLY A 63 -4.42 5.89 0.50
N SER A 64 -4.03 7.15 0.75
CA SER A 64 -4.31 8.25 -0.17
C SER A 64 -3.52 8.13 -1.48
N VAL A 65 -2.26 7.72 -1.38
CA VAL A 65 -1.39 7.49 -2.55
C VAL A 65 -1.91 6.31 -3.35
N GLY A 66 -2.23 5.19 -2.71
CA GLY A 66 -2.81 4.00 -3.36
C GLY A 66 -4.12 4.32 -4.09
N TYR A 67 -5.02 5.07 -3.45
CA TYR A 67 -6.27 5.51 -4.06
C TYR A 67 -6.05 6.35 -5.33
N VAL A 68 -5.16 7.33 -5.26
CA VAL A 68 -4.88 8.20 -6.41
C VAL A 68 -4.24 7.40 -7.55
N VAL A 69 -3.29 6.52 -7.25
CA VAL A 69 -2.68 5.64 -8.25
C VAL A 69 -3.73 4.72 -8.90
N ASP A 70 -4.60 4.08 -8.09
CA ASP A 70 -5.67 3.24 -8.65
C ASP A 70 -6.59 4.02 -9.59
N LYS A 71 -6.98 5.26 -9.20
CA LYS A 71 -7.79 6.13 -10.06
C LYS A 71 -7.04 6.58 -11.31
N MET A 72 -5.77 6.95 -11.23
CA MET A 72 -4.95 7.29 -12.39
C MET A 72 -4.92 6.15 -13.40
N LEU A 73 -4.60 4.94 -12.94
CA LEU A 73 -4.50 3.77 -13.81
C LEU A 73 -5.85 3.34 -14.37
N HIS A 74 -6.93 3.42 -13.57
CA HIS A 74 -8.29 3.11 -14.02
C HIS A 74 -8.77 4.03 -15.13
N HIS A 75 -8.39 5.31 -15.08
CA HIS A 75 -8.75 6.32 -16.09
C HIS A 75 -7.70 6.51 -17.19
N GLY A 76 -6.65 5.69 -17.25
CA GLY A 76 -5.60 5.78 -18.25
C GLY A 76 -4.75 7.05 -18.17
N ILE A 77 -4.62 7.62 -16.96
CA ILE A 77 -3.83 8.82 -16.70
C ILE A 77 -2.38 8.42 -16.41
N HIS A 78 -1.49 8.69 -17.35
CA HIS A 78 -0.06 8.36 -17.27
C HIS A 78 0.80 9.61 -17.01
N LEU A 79 0.45 10.38 -16.00
CA LEU A 79 1.20 11.57 -15.58
C LEU A 79 2.20 11.22 -14.47
N PRO A 80 3.32 11.96 -14.35
CA PRO A 80 4.21 11.83 -13.21
C PRO A 80 3.51 12.12 -11.89
N LEU A 81 3.79 11.32 -10.86
CA LEU A 81 3.24 11.42 -9.52
C LEU A 81 4.32 11.81 -8.51
N GLY A 82 4.18 12.96 -7.88
CA GLY A 82 4.95 13.36 -6.70
C GLY A 82 4.21 12.99 -5.42
N ILE A 83 4.96 12.65 -4.37
CA ILE A 83 4.39 12.24 -3.08
C ILE A 83 4.88 13.17 -1.98
N ILE A 84 3.95 13.71 -1.20
CA ILE A 84 4.20 14.46 0.04
C ILE A 84 3.75 13.59 1.22
N PRO A 85 4.67 13.00 1.99
CA PRO A 85 4.32 12.12 3.10
C PRO A 85 3.63 12.90 4.21
N ALA A 86 2.32 12.66 4.40
CA ALA A 86 1.50 13.31 5.42
C ALA A 86 0.67 12.31 6.27
N GLY A 87 0.93 11.02 6.13
CA GLY A 87 0.29 9.95 6.88
C GLY A 87 1.11 9.50 8.10
N THR A 88 0.67 8.41 8.74
CA THR A 88 1.31 7.84 9.93
C THR A 88 2.48 6.91 9.59
N ALA A 89 2.32 6.00 8.61
CA ALA A 89 3.34 5.03 8.22
C ALA A 89 4.21 5.57 7.10
N ASN A 90 3.63 6.00 6.01
CA ASN A 90 4.28 6.48 4.78
C ASN A 90 5.32 5.49 4.26
N ASP A 91 4.93 4.20 4.28
CA ASP A 91 5.80 3.08 3.91
C ASP A 91 6.30 3.21 2.47
N PHE A 92 5.39 3.55 1.58
CA PHE A 92 5.70 3.70 0.16
C PHE A 92 6.66 4.87 -0.11
N ALA A 93 6.40 6.06 0.48
CA ALA A 93 7.29 7.20 0.36
C ALA A 93 8.69 6.93 0.94
N THR A 94 8.74 6.24 2.10
CA THR A 94 10.01 5.85 2.74
C THR A 94 10.82 4.90 1.85
N MET A 95 10.15 3.92 1.22
CA MET A 95 10.78 2.97 0.31
C MET A 95 11.36 3.67 -0.94
N LEU A 96 10.67 4.69 -1.44
CA LEU A 96 11.15 5.49 -2.57
C LEU A 96 12.26 6.48 -2.22
N GLY A 97 12.59 6.65 -0.92
CA GLY A 97 13.60 7.59 -0.46
C GLY A 97 13.12 9.04 -0.39
N ILE A 98 11.80 9.26 -0.39
CA ILE A 98 11.21 10.60 -0.35
C ILE A 98 11.36 11.19 1.06
N PRO A 99 11.81 12.46 1.19
CA PRO A 99 11.95 13.11 2.49
C PRO A 99 10.65 13.20 3.27
N HIS A 100 10.68 12.97 4.59
CA HIS A 100 9.49 13.04 5.44
C HIS A 100 8.98 14.46 5.70
N SER A 101 9.83 15.46 5.58
CA SER A 101 9.41 16.87 5.68
C SER A 101 8.63 17.28 4.44
N PRO A 102 7.38 17.79 4.55
CA PRO A 102 6.57 18.15 3.39
C PRO A 102 7.26 19.17 2.46
N ARG A 103 7.94 20.17 3.03
CA ARG A 103 8.67 21.17 2.23
C ARG A 103 9.87 20.57 1.51
N GLU A 104 10.58 19.64 2.15
CA GLU A 104 11.72 18.97 1.52
C GLU A 104 11.25 17.99 0.46
N ALA A 105 10.14 17.28 0.68
CA ALA A 105 9.52 16.44 -0.32
C ALA A 105 9.10 17.25 -1.56
N ALA A 106 8.49 18.43 -1.38
CA ALA A 106 8.15 19.32 -2.49
C ALA A 106 9.40 19.78 -3.29
N ARG A 107 10.48 20.15 -2.58
CA ARG A 107 11.76 20.48 -3.23
C ARG A 107 12.40 19.30 -3.93
N HIS A 108 12.25 18.11 -3.36
CA HIS A 108 12.73 16.86 -3.96
C HIS A 108 12.00 16.59 -5.27
N ILE A 109 10.66 16.67 -5.29
CA ILE A 109 9.83 16.54 -6.49
C ILE A 109 10.30 17.50 -7.62
N LEU A 110 10.56 18.76 -7.28
CA LEU A 110 11.00 19.76 -8.26
C LEU A 110 12.37 19.44 -8.90
N ARG A 111 13.27 18.79 -8.16
CA ARG A 111 14.66 18.54 -8.58
C ARG A 111 14.88 17.16 -9.17
N SER A 112 14.02 16.22 -8.88
CA SER A 112 14.22 14.83 -9.26
C SER A 112 13.76 14.55 -10.69
N ALA A 113 14.48 13.65 -11.34
CA ALA A 113 14.02 13.05 -12.59
C ALA A 113 12.86 12.07 -12.30
N THR A 114 12.10 11.78 -13.34
CA THR A 114 11.07 10.75 -13.27
C THR A 114 11.66 9.34 -13.38
N ARG A 115 11.05 8.38 -12.69
CA ARG A 115 11.32 6.95 -12.85
C ARG A 115 10.02 6.17 -12.88
N THR A 116 9.99 5.05 -13.57
CA THR A 116 8.84 4.15 -13.57
C THR A 116 8.98 3.11 -12.48
N ILE A 117 7.84 2.75 -11.89
CA ILE A 117 7.74 1.66 -10.94
C ILE A 117 6.56 0.76 -11.31
N ASP A 118 6.61 -0.45 -10.79
CA ASP A 118 5.55 -1.43 -10.93
C ASP A 118 4.41 -1.16 -9.96
N CYS A 119 3.26 -1.76 -10.20
CA CYS A 119 2.20 -1.90 -9.21
C CYS A 119 1.61 -3.31 -9.26
N GLY A 120 0.97 -3.73 -8.18
CA GLY A 120 0.15 -4.91 -8.19
C GLY A 120 -1.26 -4.59 -8.69
N TRP A 121 -1.90 -5.58 -9.29
CA TRP A 121 -3.30 -5.53 -9.68
C TRP A 121 -4.01 -6.78 -9.17
N VAL A 122 -5.20 -6.63 -8.60
CA VAL A 122 -6.01 -7.74 -8.11
C VAL A 122 -7.49 -7.50 -8.45
N ASN A 123 -8.09 -8.37 -9.26
CA ASN A 123 -9.53 -8.36 -9.59
C ASN A 123 -10.10 -6.95 -9.90
N GLY A 124 -9.39 -6.12 -10.68
CA GLY A 124 -9.84 -4.78 -11.07
C GLY A 124 -9.33 -3.63 -10.21
N ARG A 125 -8.59 -3.87 -9.13
CA ARG A 125 -7.99 -2.85 -8.27
C ARG A 125 -6.48 -2.89 -8.31
N HIS A 126 -5.83 -1.74 -8.29
CA HIS A 126 -4.38 -1.63 -8.19
C HIS A 126 -3.94 -1.44 -6.72
N PHE A 127 -2.74 -1.91 -6.41
CA PHE A 127 -2.06 -1.65 -5.14
C PHE A 127 -0.59 -1.32 -5.38
N ILE A 128 -0.09 -0.40 -4.59
CA ILE A 128 1.28 0.11 -4.74
C ILE A 128 2.25 -0.56 -3.77
N ASN A 129 1.76 -1.02 -2.63
CA ASN A 129 2.60 -1.55 -1.57
C ASN A 129 2.29 -3.01 -1.25
N ILE A 130 1.07 -3.31 -0.79
CA ILE A 130 0.72 -4.64 -0.29
C ILE A 130 -0.74 -5.01 -0.53
N PHE A 131 -0.95 -6.26 -0.91
CA PHE A 131 -2.24 -6.94 -0.82
C PHE A 131 -2.17 -8.05 0.21
N SER A 132 -3.18 -8.17 1.07
CA SER A 132 -3.15 -9.13 2.16
C SER A 132 -4.49 -9.79 2.43
N PHE A 133 -4.45 -10.99 3.04
CA PHE A 133 -5.62 -11.68 3.56
C PHE A 133 -5.24 -12.70 4.65
N GLY A 134 -6.24 -13.13 5.42
CA GLY A 134 -6.05 -14.04 6.54
C GLY A 134 -6.05 -13.33 7.88
N LEU A 135 -5.20 -13.74 8.78
CA LEU A 135 -5.09 -13.17 10.12
C LEU A 135 -4.79 -11.66 10.03
N PHE A 136 -5.41 -10.84 10.88
CA PHE A 136 -5.30 -9.37 10.94
C PHE A 136 -6.00 -8.56 9.83
N THR A 137 -6.53 -9.18 8.79
CA THR A 137 -7.26 -8.43 7.76
C THR A 137 -8.60 -7.91 8.27
N THR A 138 -9.28 -8.68 9.11
CA THR A 138 -10.52 -8.28 9.79
C THR A 138 -10.29 -7.16 10.80
N THR A 139 -9.15 -7.13 11.48
CA THR A 139 -8.82 -6.11 12.49
C THR A 139 -8.58 -4.75 11.86
N SER A 140 -8.02 -4.68 10.66
CA SER A 140 -7.78 -3.42 9.96
C SER A 140 -9.10 -2.72 9.60
N GLN A 141 -10.15 -3.49 9.32
CA GLN A 141 -11.47 -3.00 8.91
C GLN A 141 -12.37 -2.57 10.10
N HIS A 142 -12.20 -3.18 11.30
CA HIS A 142 -13.04 -2.93 12.47
C HIS A 142 -12.48 -1.89 13.46
N THR A 143 -11.24 -1.48 13.32
CA THR A 143 -10.65 -0.49 14.22
C THR A 143 -11.13 0.92 13.85
N SER A 144 -12.29 1.31 14.39
CA SER A 144 -12.78 2.70 14.29
C SER A 144 -11.72 3.68 14.79
N GLY A 145 -11.57 4.80 14.07
CA GLY A 145 -10.49 5.80 14.26
C GLY A 145 -10.29 6.37 15.67
N VAL A 146 -11.21 6.08 16.62
CA VAL A 146 -11.15 6.53 18.02
C VAL A 146 -10.16 5.71 18.86
N HIS A 147 -10.01 4.41 18.59
CA HIS A 147 -9.08 3.54 19.33
C HIS A 147 -7.64 3.65 18.84
N LYS A 148 -7.43 3.95 17.54
CA LYS A 148 -6.10 4.24 16.96
C LYS A 148 -5.36 5.38 17.68
N ARG A 149 -6.10 6.36 18.20
CA ARG A 149 -5.52 7.59 18.82
C ARG A 149 -5.05 7.41 20.27
N ARG A 150 -5.61 6.48 21.03
CA ARG A 150 -5.39 6.40 22.50
C ARG A 150 -4.41 5.31 22.94
N PHE A 151 -4.28 4.21 22.23
CA PHE A 151 -3.47 3.04 22.61
C PHE A 151 -2.39 2.64 21.59
N GLY A 152 -2.29 3.32 20.45
CA GLY A 152 -1.21 3.14 19.47
C GLY A 152 -0.99 1.66 19.06
N ARG A 153 0.29 1.28 18.91
CA ARG A 153 0.71 -0.06 18.49
C ARG A 153 0.25 -1.21 19.41
N LEU A 154 0.08 -0.95 20.72
CA LEU A 154 -0.35 -1.95 21.70
C LEU A 154 -1.81 -2.40 21.47
N ALA A 155 -2.70 -1.50 21.06
CA ALA A 155 -4.08 -1.87 20.74
C ALA A 155 -4.16 -2.82 19.56
N TYR A 156 -3.36 -2.59 18.52
CA TYR A 156 -3.24 -3.49 17.37
C TYR A 156 -2.76 -4.90 17.76
N ILE A 157 -1.77 -4.95 18.65
CA ILE A 157 -1.23 -6.22 19.14
C ILE A 157 -2.26 -6.95 19.99
N ILE A 158 -2.99 -6.28 20.87
CA ILE A 158 -3.99 -6.89 21.75
C ILE A 158 -5.22 -7.35 20.96
N GLU A 159 -5.67 -6.59 19.99
CA GLU A 159 -6.78 -6.95 19.10
C GLU A 159 -6.40 -8.11 18.18
N GLY A 160 -5.22 -8.06 17.59
CA GLY A 160 -4.63 -9.17 16.85
C GLY A 160 -4.49 -10.45 17.70
N LEU A 161 -4.08 -10.34 18.97
CA LEU A 161 -4.01 -11.47 19.89
C LEU A 161 -5.39 -12.05 20.27
N ARG A 162 -6.45 -11.23 20.26
CA ARG A 162 -7.83 -11.70 20.46
C ARG A 162 -8.35 -12.47 19.24
N GLU A 163 -8.11 -11.99 18.04
CA GLU A 163 -8.47 -12.72 16.80
C GLU A 163 -7.72 -14.03 16.66
N LEU A 164 -6.48 -14.09 17.15
CA LEU A 164 -5.69 -15.32 17.17
C LEU A 164 -6.36 -16.51 17.89
N ARG A 165 -7.24 -16.26 18.86
CA ARG A 165 -7.96 -17.34 19.56
C ARG A 165 -9.05 -18.00 18.71
N SER A 166 -9.64 -17.28 17.76
CA SER A 166 -10.69 -17.79 16.86
C SER A 166 -10.15 -18.14 15.47
N PHE A 167 -8.84 -18.02 15.27
CA PHE A 167 -8.22 -18.16 13.96
C PHE A 167 -8.35 -19.59 13.41
N ARG A 168 -8.91 -19.67 12.18
CA ARG A 168 -8.89 -20.89 11.37
C ARG A 168 -7.94 -20.67 10.19
N ALA A 169 -7.05 -21.64 9.96
CA ALA A 169 -6.21 -21.60 8.78
C ALA A 169 -7.07 -21.61 7.51
N LEU A 170 -6.62 -20.91 6.52
CA LEU A 170 -7.26 -20.82 5.21
C LEU A 170 -6.69 -21.90 4.31
N PRO A 171 -7.48 -22.89 3.87
CA PRO A 171 -7.09 -23.78 2.79
C PRO A 171 -7.10 -22.98 1.48
N LEU A 172 -5.97 -22.98 0.80
CA LEU A 172 -5.76 -22.25 -0.45
C LEU A 172 -5.21 -23.18 -1.52
N THR A 173 -5.67 -23.01 -2.75
CA THR A 173 -4.98 -23.48 -3.93
C THR A 173 -4.32 -22.27 -4.60
N ILE A 174 -3.01 -22.29 -4.68
CA ILE A 174 -2.19 -21.23 -5.30
C ILE A 174 -1.68 -21.76 -6.63
N ASN A 175 -2.05 -21.11 -7.73
CA ASN A 175 -1.48 -21.34 -9.04
C ASN A 175 -0.47 -20.25 -9.36
N THR A 176 0.74 -20.65 -9.66
CA THR A 176 1.79 -19.79 -10.22
C THR A 176 2.58 -20.59 -11.23
N ASP A 177 2.89 -19.99 -12.37
CA ASP A 177 3.63 -20.60 -13.48
C ASP A 177 3.06 -21.96 -13.97
N GLY A 178 1.71 -22.11 -13.85
CA GLY A 178 0.99 -23.31 -14.29
C GLY A 178 1.03 -24.51 -13.33
N ALA A 179 1.60 -24.35 -12.14
CA ALA A 179 1.59 -25.36 -11.09
C ALA A 179 0.62 -24.98 -9.97
N ASP A 180 -0.21 -25.94 -9.57
CA ASP A 180 -1.12 -25.78 -8.41
C ASP A 180 -0.46 -26.32 -7.15
N VAL A 181 -0.52 -25.52 -6.08
CA VAL A 181 -0.01 -25.90 -4.76
C VAL A 181 -1.10 -25.68 -3.73
N ASP A 182 -1.52 -26.77 -3.07
CA ASP A 182 -2.48 -26.71 -1.98
C ASP A 182 -1.75 -26.50 -0.65
N VAL A 183 -2.19 -25.48 0.09
CA VAL A 183 -1.58 -25.07 1.36
C VAL A 183 -2.61 -24.63 2.39
N GLU A 184 -2.32 -24.80 3.65
CA GLU A 184 -3.07 -24.17 4.75
C GLU A 184 -2.30 -22.98 5.31
N VAL A 185 -2.83 -21.79 5.13
CA VAL A 185 -2.15 -20.51 5.45
C VAL A 185 -2.78 -19.82 6.64
N ALA A 186 -1.96 -19.24 7.48
CA ALA A 186 -2.38 -18.35 8.55
C ALA A 186 -2.51 -16.89 8.07
N ILE A 187 -1.51 -16.43 7.35
CA ILE A 187 -1.40 -15.07 6.82
C ILE A 187 -0.83 -15.17 5.41
N ALA A 188 -1.36 -14.35 4.52
CA ALA A 188 -0.88 -14.18 3.16
C ALA A 188 -0.67 -12.69 2.87
N LEU A 189 0.52 -12.35 2.41
CA LEU A 189 0.98 -10.99 2.14
C LEU A 189 1.64 -10.97 0.77
N ILE A 190 1.11 -10.20 -0.16
CA ILE A 190 1.65 -10.06 -1.52
C ILE A 190 2.16 -8.63 -1.67
N PHE A 191 3.45 -8.50 -1.81
CA PHE A 191 4.16 -7.25 -1.84
C PHE A 191 4.52 -6.84 -3.27
N ASN A 192 4.30 -5.58 -3.57
CA ASN A 192 5.03 -4.82 -4.58
C ASN A 192 6.17 -4.04 -3.91
N GLY A 193 5.91 -3.48 -2.72
CA GLY A 193 6.90 -2.82 -1.86
C GLY A 193 7.66 -3.77 -0.93
N ARG A 194 8.42 -3.21 0.02
CA ARG A 194 9.25 -3.98 0.98
C ARG A 194 8.66 -4.05 2.37
N THR A 195 7.81 -3.10 2.73
CA THR A 195 7.39 -2.87 4.12
C THR A 195 5.89 -2.94 4.27
N ALA A 196 5.45 -3.40 5.43
CA ALA A 196 4.08 -3.25 5.89
C ALA A 196 4.10 -2.71 7.32
N GLY A 197 3.49 -1.54 7.58
CA GLY A 197 3.48 -0.88 8.88
C GLY A 197 4.89 -0.60 9.42
N ARG A 198 5.84 -0.21 8.56
CA ARG A 198 7.26 0.04 8.84
C ARG A 198 8.08 -1.22 9.18
N LEU A 199 7.53 -2.41 8.97
CA LEU A 199 8.26 -3.66 9.13
C LEU A 199 8.77 -4.13 7.77
N PRO A 200 10.08 -4.38 7.60
CA PRO A 200 10.65 -4.84 6.32
C PRO A 200 10.41 -6.34 6.16
N LEU A 201 9.19 -6.72 5.75
CA LEU A 201 8.77 -8.10 5.61
C LEU A 201 9.27 -8.73 4.30
N ALA A 202 9.14 -8.04 3.19
CA ALA A 202 9.66 -8.48 1.88
C ALA A 202 11.00 -7.82 1.59
N ARG A 203 12.07 -8.28 2.25
CA ARG A 203 13.38 -7.60 2.26
C ARG A 203 14.04 -7.48 0.89
N GLU A 204 13.79 -8.45 0.02
CA GLU A 204 14.39 -8.54 -1.32
C GLU A 204 13.48 -7.97 -2.42
N ALA A 205 12.26 -7.55 -2.07
CA ALA A 205 11.32 -6.99 -3.03
C ALA A 205 11.87 -5.72 -3.68
N LYS A 206 11.60 -5.58 -4.97
CA LYS A 206 11.94 -4.41 -5.78
C LYS A 206 10.68 -3.93 -6.48
N VAL A 207 10.54 -2.63 -6.63
CA VAL A 207 9.37 -2.00 -7.24
C VAL A 207 9.49 -1.78 -8.75
N ASP A 208 10.55 -2.30 -9.36
CA ASP A 208 10.93 -2.03 -10.76
C ASP A 208 11.48 -3.26 -11.49
N ASP A 209 11.13 -4.48 -11.05
CA ASP A 209 11.64 -5.72 -11.62
C ASP A 209 10.57 -6.61 -12.27
N GLY A 210 9.32 -6.10 -12.34
CA GLY A 210 8.19 -6.78 -12.95
C GLY A 210 7.68 -7.98 -12.17
N MET A 211 7.93 -8.06 -10.86
CA MET A 211 7.59 -9.20 -10.01
C MET A 211 6.88 -8.76 -8.74
N LEU A 212 6.07 -9.65 -8.18
CA LEU A 212 5.50 -9.54 -6.85
C LEU A 212 6.11 -10.57 -5.92
N ASP A 213 6.27 -10.22 -4.66
CA ASP A 213 6.79 -11.06 -3.60
C ASP A 213 5.65 -11.57 -2.73
N PHE A 214 5.30 -12.85 -2.86
CA PHE A 214 4.24 -13.49 -2.10
C PHE A 214 4.82 -14.20 -0.88
N LEU A 215 4.65 -13.58 0.29
CA LEU A 215 5.03 -14.11 1.58
C LEU A 215 3.80 -14.69 2.30
N PHE A 216 3.88 -15.95 2.76
CA PHE A 216 2.80 -16.52 3.55
C PHE A 216 3.32 -17.42 4.67
N LEU A 217 2.57 -17.42 5.77
CA LEU A 217 2.83 -18.26 6.93
C LEU A 217 1.91 -19.48 6.87
N LEU A 218 2.53 -20.66 6.86
CA LEU A 218 1.81 -21.92 6.97
C LEU A 218 1.17 -22.08 8.35
N ARG A 219 0.06 -22.82 8.40
CA ARG A 219 -0.63 -23.16 9.65
C ARG A 219 0.31 -23.82 10.64
N ARG A 220 0.33 -23.27 11.87
CA ARG A 220 1.00 -23.84 13.04
C ARG A 220 0.22 -23.50 14.31
N PRO A 221 0.42 -24.25 15.41
CA PRO A 221 -0.05 -23.82 16.72
C PRO A 221 0.42 -22.39 17.02
N LEU A 222 -0.47 -21.58 17.60
CA LEU A 222 -0.27 -20.15 17.78
C LEU A 222 1.08 -19.76 18.44
N PRO A 223 1.55 -20.43 19.52
CA PRO A 223 2.84 -20.07 20.12
C PRO A 223 4.01 -20.25 19.15
N LEU A 224 3.96 -21.29 18.31
CA LEU A 224 5.00 -21.55 17.30
C LEU A 224 4.90 -20.55 16.14
N LEU A 225 3.68 -20.16 15.76
CA LEU A 225 3.46 -19.16 14.73
C LEU A 225 4.05 -17.79 15.14
N LEU A 226 3.82 -17.38 16.39
CA LEU A 226 4.39 -16.16 16.96
C LEU A 226 5.92 -16.23 17.05
N PHE A 227 6.45 -17.35 17.46
CA PHE A 227 7.90 -17.58 17.51
C PHE A 227 8.53 -17.50 16.11
N ASP A 228 7.91 -18.15 15.11
CA ASP A 228 8.37 -18.14 13.74
C ASP A 228 8.30 -16.72 13.13
N ALA A 229 7.23 -15.98 13.39
CA ALA A 229 7.09 -14.59 12.97
C ALA A 229 8.20 -13.70 13.59
N LEU A 230 8.43 -13.85 14.89
CA LEU A 230 9.50 -13.11 15.57
C LEU A 230 10.89 -13.47 15.01
N ARG A 231 11.14 -14.77 14.83
CA ARG A 231 12.40 -15.26 14.24
C ARG A 231 12.60 -14.71 12.84
N TYR A 232 11.53 -14.65 12.02
CA TYR A 232 11.60 -14.06 10.68
C TYR A 232 11.93 -12.57 10.75
N LEU A 233 11.29 -11.80 11.64
CA LEU A 233 11.58 -10.38 11.84
C LEU A 233 13.03 -10.13 12.28
N CYS A 234 13.60 -11.06 13.08
CA CYS A 234 15.00 -11.02 13.49
C CYS A 234 16.00 -11.52 12.43
N GLY A 235 15.56 -11.83 11.22
CA GLY A 235 16.43 -12.25 10.12
C GLY A 235 16.57 -13.75 9.92
N GLY A 236 15.87 -14.56 10.72
CA GLY A 236 15.84 -16.00 10.53
C GLY A 236 14.95 -16.44 9.36
N THR A 237 15.06 -17.69 8.96
CA THR A 237 14.27 -18.31 7.88
C THR A 237 13.49 -19.51 8.41
N PRO A 238 12.37 -19.29 9.16
CA PRO A 238 11.56 -20.40 9.67
C PRO A 238 10.93 -21.17 8.51
N SER A 239 10.84 -22.50 8.63
CA SER A 239 10.27 -23.37 7.59
C SER A 239 8.77 -23.13 7.32
N SER A 240 8.06 -22.53 8.27
CA SER A 240 6.66 -22.13 8.12
C SER A 240 6.45 -20.88 7.32
N VAL A 241 7.46 -20.04 7.18
CA VAL A 241 7.42 -18.86 6.30
C VAL A 241 7.83 -19.30 4.90
N LYS A 242 6.95 -19.08 3.95
CA LYS A 242 7.19 -19.36 2.54
C LYS A 242 7.23 -18.04 1.76
N HIS A 243 8.10 -18.01 0.79
CA HIS A 243 8.26 -16.89 -0.11
C HIS A 243 8.23 -17.42 -1.56
N LEU A 244 7.27 -16.93 -2.33
CA LEU A 244 7.19 -17.16 -3.78
C LEU A 244 7.38 -15.80 -4.46
N ARG A 245 7.97 -15.83 -5.61
CA ARG A 245 8.13 -14.63 -6.44
C ARG A 245 7.60 -14.92 -7.82
N GLY A 246 6.74 -14.06 -8.33
CA GLY A 246 6.07 -14.32 -9.60
C GLY A 246 5.43 -13.06 -10.18
N ARG A 247 5.11 -13.14 -11.47
CA ARG A 247 4.38 -12.07 -12.17
C ARG A 247 2.88 -12.18 -12.02
N GLU A 248 2.40 -13.40 -11.80
CA GLU A 248 0.98 -13.71 -11.74
C GLU A 248 0.72 -14.80 -10.71
N PHE A 249 -0.33 -14.60 -9.91
CA PHE A 249 -0.84 -15.58 -8.96
C PHE A 249 -2.35 -15.71 -9.13
N ARG A 250 -2.86 -16.94 -9.17
CA ARG A 250 -4.28 -17.22 -9.04
C ARG A 250 -4.51 -17.98 -7.77
N ILE A 251 -5.37 -17.44 -6.91
CA ILE A 251 -5.58 -18.00 -5.57
C ILE A 251 -7.06 -18.27 -5.38
N SER A 252 -7.37 -19.50 -5.05
CA SER A 252 -8.73 -19.92 -4.71
C SER A 252 -8.80 -20.53 -3.32
N SER A 253 -9.99 -20.52 -2.74
CA SER A 253 -10.28 -21.12 -1.44
C SER A 253 -11.69 -21.71 -1.48
N PRO A 254 -11.95 -22.85 -0.82
CA PRO A 254 -13.31 -23.35 -0.61
C PRO A 254 -14.09 -22.50 0.41
N ILE A 255 -13.41 -21.61 1.13
CA ILE A 255 -14.04 -20.71 2.10
C ILE A 255 -14.48 -19.45 1.36
N THR A 256 -15.75 -19.11 1.50
CA THR A 256 -16.31 -17.84 1.07
C THR A 256 -16.16 -16.77 2.17
N ASN A 257 -16.22 -15.49 1.83
CA ASN A 257 -16.14 -14.36 2.79
C ASN A 257 -14.79 -14.23 3.52
N ILE A 258 -13.69 -14.53 2.84
CA ILE A 258 -12.36 -14.18 3.33
C ILE A 258 -12.17 -12.68 3.14
N ALA A 259 -11.96 -11.96 4.24
CA ALA A 259 -11.62 -10.54 4.17
C ALA A 259 -10.24 -10.36 3.54
N THR A 260 -10.14 -9.43 2.61
CA THR A 260 -8.90 -9.03 1.94
C THR A 260 -8.63 -7.54 2.16
N ASP A 261 -7.39 -7.16 2.06
CA ASP A 261 -6.94 -5.78 2.26
C ASP A 261 -6.02 -5.37 1.11
N THR A 262 -6.23 -4.17 0.60
CA THR A 262 -5.45 -3.57 -0.49
C THR A 262 -4.92 -2.23 0.00
N ASP A 263 -3.63 -2.14 0.31
CA ASP A 263 -2.97 -0.94 0.85
C ASP A 263 -3.67 -0.32 2.08
N GLY A 264 -4.33 -1.16 2.92
CA GLY A 264 -5.05 -0.74 4.12
C GLY A 264 -6.54 -0.49 3.93
N GLU A 265 -7.09 -0.71 2.74
CA GLU A 265 -8.50 -0.58 2.40
C GLU A 265 -9.12 -1.96 2.08
N PRO A 266 -10.44 -2.16 2.25
CA PRO A 266 -11.10 -3.40 1.88
C PRO A 266 -10.80 -3.81 0.45
N GLY A 267 -10.31 -5.03 0.25
CA GLY A 267 -9.93 -5.57 -1.04
C GLY A 267 -11.04 -6.41 -1.70
N PRO A 268 -10.80 -6.93 -2.93
CA PRO A 268 -11.76 -7.75 -3.67
C PRO A 268 -11.91 -9.15 -3.08
N SER A 269 -13.05 -9.78 -3.37
CA SER A 269 -13.39 -11.13 -2.92
C SER A 269 -12.68 -12.22 -3.74
N PHE A 270 -12.54 -13.40 -3.13
CA PHE A 270 -12.08 -14.62 -3.80
C PHE A 270 -13.07 -15.11 -4.89
N PRO A 271 -12.59 -15.81 -5.95
CA PRO A 271 -11.18 -16.14 -6.23
C PRO A 271 -10.37 -14.93 -6.66
N LEU A 272 -9.07 -14.95 -6.36
CA LEU A 272 -8.16 -13.83 -6.62
C LEU A 272 -7.30 -14.10 -7.86
N HIS A 273 -7.26 -13.12 -8.74
CA HIS A 273 -6.33 -13.06 -9.86
C HIS A 273 -5.43 -11.85 -9.64
N ILE A 274 -4.18 -12.08 -9.39
CA ILE A 274 -3.19 -11.08 -8.96
C ILE A 274 -2.08 -11.01 -9.99
N LYS A 275 -1.71 -9.79 -10.41
CA LYS A 275 -0.66 -9.58 -11.42
C LYS A 275 0.25 -8.42 -11.01
N CYS A 276 1.51 -8.50 -11.39
CA CYS A 276 2.37 -7.34 -11.49
C CYS A 276 2.10 -6.61 -12.81
N ILE A 277 1.93 -5.32 -12.75
CA ILE A 277 1.86 -4.43 -13.92
C ILE A 277 3.16 -3.63 -13.98
N PRO A 278 4.10 -4.03 -14.84
CA PRO A 278 5.42 -3.41 -14.86
C PRO A 278 5.39 -1.98 -15.36
N GLY A 279 6.14 -1.10 -14.70
CA GLY A 279 6.38 0.28 -15.12
C GLY A 279 5.13 1.14 -15.27
N CYS A 280 4.02 0.79 -14.59
CA CYS A 280 2.72 1.45 -14.80
C CYS A 280 2.59 2.79 -14.09
N VAL A 281 3.43 3.08 -13.09
CA VAL A 281 3.40 4.34 -12.34
C VAL A 281 4.68 5.12 -12.59
N ILE A 282 4.55 6.39 -12.98
CA ILE A 282 5.66 7.29 -13.18
C ILE A 282 5.83 8.12 -11.91
N ILE A 283 6.89 7.92 -11.16
CA ILE A 283 7.19 8.68 -9.93
C ILE A 283 8.13 9.84 -10.26
N LYS A 284 7.80 11.02 -9.74
CA LYS A 284 8.64 12.21 -9.74
C LYS A 284 9.18 12.43 -8.32
N GLY A 285 10.37 11.87 -8.06
CA GLY A 285 10.95 11.89 -6.73
C GLY A 285 11.94 10.77 -6.47
#